data_3e52c575d3da1b58e4c99cc317c076ae
#
_entry.id   3e52c575d3da1b58e4c99cc317c076ae
#
_cell.length_a   1.000
_cell.length_b   1.000
_cell.length_c   1.000
_cell.angle_alpha   90.00
_cell.angle_beta   90.00
_cell.angle_gamma   90.00
#
_symmetry.space_group_name_H-M   'P 1'
#
loop_
_entity.id
_entity.type
_entity.pdbx_description
1 polymer ?
#
loop_
_entity_poly.entity_id
_entity_poly.type
_entity_poly.pdbx_seq_one_letter_code
_entity_poly.pdbx_strand_id
1 'polypeptide(L)'
;MLSSSTKFYRRYHTPEVKKLIQERARYKELLAAEADKSYSAFLDEIAQSHYSLLRDAINKLAVADCLLSLAHIALQDGYVQPELTDEDTLDIIAGRHPMVEALRPDPFVPNSISMGRESCRHVIITGPNMGGKSSAVRMAALIAIMAQIGSYVPAQAARIGMCDGIMTRMGGRDLSPLLGCFS
;
A
#
# COMPACT_ATOMS: atom_id res chain seq x y z
N MET A 1 -4.24 41.92 -45.80
CA MET A 1 -5.13 40.92 -45.23
C MET A 1 -5.54 41.33 -43.83
N LEU A 2 -6.79 41.21 -43.50
CA LEU A 2 -7.33 41.49 -42.18
C LEU A 2 -6.70 40.60 -41.13
N SER A 3 -6.11 41.17 -40.07
CA SER A 3 -5.47 40.44 -38.96
C SER A 3 -6.45 40.17 -37.82
N SER A 4 -7.23 41.16 -37.49
CA SER A 4 -8.32 41.03 -36.51
C SER A 4 -9.35 42.12 -36.74
N SER A 5 -10.59 41.89 -36.39
CA SER A 5 -11.67 42.86 -36.43
C SER A 5 -12.39 42.91 -35.08
N THR A 6 -12.49 44.10 -34.52
CA THR A 6 -13.34 44.40 -33.38
C THR A 6 -14.46 45.33 -33.81
N LYS A 7 -15.46 45.58 -32.96
CA LYS A 7 -16.59 46.50 -33.26
C LYS A 7 -16.14 47.90 -33.71
N PHE A 8 -14.96 48.36 -33.30
CA PHE A 8 -14.44 49.68 -33.54
C PHE A 8 -13.17 49.76 -34.40
N TYR A 9 -12.40 48.64 -34.53
CA TYR A 9 -11.08 48.67 -35.20
C TYR A 9 -10.91 47.44 -36.09
N ARG A 10 -10.36 47.68 -37.29
CA ARG A 10 -9.86 46.66 -38.22
C ARG A 10 -8.36 46.76 -38.27
N ARG A 11 -7.66 45.69 -37.94
CA ARG A 11 -6.20 45.61 -37.99
C ARG A 11 -5.74 44.86 -39.21
N TYR A 12 -4.72 45.37 -39.87
CA TYR A 12 -4.14 44.76 -41.06
C TYR A 12 -2.64 44.51 -40.82
N HIS A 13 -2.12 43.41 -41.36
CA HIS A 13 -0.68 43.16 -41.41
C HIS A 13 -0.13 43.70 -42.73
N THR A 14 0.99 44.39 -42.66
CA THR A 14 1.80 44.72 -43.84
C THR A 14 2.47 43.45 -44.39
N PRO A 15 2.91 43.40 -45.65
CA PRO A 15 3.63 42.26 -46.20
C PRO A 15 4.87 41.87 -45.37
N GLU A 16 5.60 42.84 -44.85
CA GLU A 16 6.78 42.66 -43.99
C GLU A 16 6.41 41.99 -42.66
N VAL A 17 5.36 42.47 -41.98
CA VAL A 17 4.88 41.87 -40.73
C VAL A 17 4.43 40.43 -40.94
N LYS A 18 3.87 40.13 -42.10
CA LYS A 18 3.52 38.71 -42.41
C LYS A 18 4.75 37.82 -42.53
N LYS A 19 5.80 38.29 -43.19
CA LYS A 19 7.06 37.54 -43.28
C LYS A 19 7.62 37.26 -41.88
N LEU A 20 7.68 38.30 -41.04
CA LEU A 20 8.17 38.15 -39.66
C LEU A 20 7.32 37.22 -38.82
N ILE A 21 6.00 37.21 -39.00
CA ILE A 21 5.12 36.27 -38.31
C ILE A 21 5.40 34.83 -38.77
N GLN A 22 5.61 34.60 -40.07
CA GLN A 22 5.95 33.26 -40.59
C GLN A 22 7.31 32.80 -40.11
N GLU A 23 8.33 33.68 -40.13
CA GLU A 23 9.65 33.37 -39.60
C GLU A 23 9.58 33.05 -38.10
N ARG A 24 8.85 33.86 -37.33
CA ARG A 24 8.62 33.57 -35.89
C ARG A 24 7.95 32.22 -35.65
N ALA A 25 6.95 31.86 -36.45
CA ALA A 25 6.29 30.56 -36.33
C ALA A 25 7.29 29.43 -36.62
N ARG A 26 8.10 29.56 -37.67
CA ARG A 26 9.14 28.58 -38.00
C ARG A 26 10.19 28.46 -36.88
N TYR A 27 10.68 29.57 -36.34
CA TYR A 27 11.65 29.50 -35.24
C TYR A 27 11.04 28.92 -33.97
N LYS A 28 9.76 29.17 -33.71
CA LYS A 28 9.06 28.56 -32.58
C LYS A 28 8.97 27.02 -32.70
N GLU A 29 8.69 26.52 -33.91
CA GLU A 29 8.68 25.09 -34.19
C GLU A 29 10.08 24.47 -34.06
N LEU A 30 11.10 25.14 -34.60
CA LEU A 30 12.48 24.67 -34.46
C LEU A 30 12.94 24.67 -33.01
N LEU A 31 12.58 25.70 -32.24
CA LEU A 31 12.89 25.75 -30.80
C LEU A 31 12.24 24.64 -30.03
N ALA A 32 10.96 24.32 -30.31
CA ALA A 32 10.27 23.23 -29.69
C ALA A 32 10.94 21.88 -30.02
N ALA A 33 11.26 21.62 -31.28
CA ALA A 33 11.93 20.39 -31.69
C ALA A 33 13.33 20.23 -31.07
N GLU A 34 14.12 21.32 -30.98
CA GLU A 34 15.44 21.24 -30.34
C GLU A 34 15.36 21.11 -28.82
N ALA A 35 14.34 21.72 -28.19
CA ALA A 35 14.08 21.52 -26.76
C ALA A 35 13.71 20.07 -26.44
N ASP A 36 12.84 19.46 -27.24
CA ASP A 36 12.45 18.05 -27.07
C ASP A 36 13.64 17.11 -27.27
N LYS A 37 14.49 17.40 -28.27
CA LYS A 37 15.71 16.63 -28.50
C LYS A 37 16.70 16.74 -27.34
N SER A 38 16.92 17.95 -26.84
CA SER A 38 17.81 18.21 -25.70
C SER A 38 17.30 17.55 -24.43
N TYR A 39 15.98 17.59 -24.20
CA TYR A 39 15.34 16.92 -23.08
C TYR A 39 15.47 15.38 -23.16
N SER A 40 15.24 14.82 -24.35
CA SER A 40 15.42 13.38 -24.56
C SER A 40 16.86 12.95 -24.34
N ALA A 41 17.84 13.71 -24.85
CA ALA A 41 19.25 13.42 -24.63
C ALA A 41 19.64 13.49 -23.14
N PHE A 42 19.10 14.44 -22.40
CA PHE A 42 19.29 14.53 -20.95
C PHE A 42 18.70 13.30 -20.20
N LEU A 43 17.50 12.86 -20.57
CA LEU A 43 16.91 11.66 -19.99
C LEU A 43 17.73 10.40 -20.32
N ASP A 44 18.22 10.30 -21.55
CA ASP A 44 19.07 9.18 -21.99
C ASP A 44 20.39 9.16 -21.22
N GLU A 45 21.01 10.29 -20.96
CA GLU A 45 22.21 10.39 -20.14
C GLU A 45 21.98 9.89 -18.72
N ILE A 46 20.87 10.32 -18.07
CA ILE A 46 20.49 9.82 -16.75
C ILE A 46 20.25 8.31 -16.79
N ALA A 47 19.48 7.83 -17.78
CA ALA A 47 19.13 6.42 -17.90
C ALA A 47 20.36 5.52 -18.11
N GLN A 48 21.33 5.96 -18.90
CA GLN A 48 22.53 5.14 -19.22
C GLN A 48 23.61 5.25 -18.16
N SER A 49 23.85 6.44 -17.63
CA SER A 49 25.01 6.70 -16.77
C SER A 49 24.70 6.64 -15.28
N HIS A 50 23.50 7.00 -14.86
CA HIS A 50 23.17 7.21 -13.44
C HIS A 50 22.03 6.34 -12.91
N TYR A 51 21.22 5.72 -13.78
CA TYR A 51 20.04 4.98 -13.38
C TYR A 51 20.32 3.87 -12.38
N SER A 52 21.35 3.05 -12.63
CA SER A 52 21.68 1.93 -11.75
C SER A 52 22.09 2.39 -10.35
N LEU A 53 22.89 3.45 -10.26
CA LEU A 53 23.32 4.03 -8.99
C LEU A 53 22.16 4.64 -8.21
N LEU A 54 21.31 5.42 -8.90
CA LEU A 54 20.14 6.05 -8.30
C LEU A 54 19.13 5.00 -7.81
N ARG A 55 18.87 3.98 -8.62
CA ARG A 55 17.99 2.87 -8.25
C ARG A 55 18.50 2.12 -7.02
N ASP A 56 19.80 1.84 -6.96
CA ASP A 56 20.43 1.16 -5.82
C ASP A 56 20.31 2.02 -4.54
N ALA A 57 20.58 3.30 -4.65
CA ALA A 57 20.42 4.24 -3.54
C ALA A 57 18.98 4.29 -3.02
N ILE A 58 18.00 4.39 -3.92
CA ILE A 58 16.58 4.40 -3.56
C ILE A 58 16.17 3.08 -2.90
N ASN A 59 16.62 1.94 -3.43
CA ASN A 59 16.32 0.63 -2.84
C ASN A 59 16.89 0.52 -1.41
N LYS A 60 18.11 0.98 -1.18
CA LYS A 60 18.72 0.98 0.16
C LYS A 60 17.97 1.90 1.13
N LEU A 61 17.55 3.07 0.67
CA LEU A 61 16.73 3.98 1.47
C LEU A 61 15.36 3.37 1.81
N ALA A 62 14.71 2.70 0.85
CA ALA A 62 13.43 2.03 1.08
C ALA A 62 13.55 0.91 2.12
N VAL A 63 14.64 0.13 2.07
CA VAL A 63 14.91 -0.89 3.09
C VAL A 63 15.13 -0.25 4.47
N ALA A 64 15.90 0.83 4.54
CA ALA A 64 16.13 1.55 5.80
C ALA A 64 14.82 2.12 6.39
N ASP A 65 13.96 2.69 5.56
CA ASP A 65 12.64 3.21 5.95
C ASP A 65 11.72 2.09 6.46
N CYS A 66 11.71 0.95 5.76
CA CYS A 66 10.96 -0.23 6.20
C CYS A 66 11.43 -0.73 7.58
N LEU A 67 12.75 -0.88 7.78
CA LEU A 67 13.32 -1.30 9.05
C LEU A 67 13.03 -0.31 10.18
N LEU A 68 13.08 0.98 9.90
CA LEU A 68 12.74 2.02 10.86
C LEU A 68 11.27 1.93 11.28
N SER A 69 10.37 1.69 10.34
CA SER A 69 8.94 1.51 10.60
C SER A 69 8.67 0.28 11.47
N LEU A 70 9.33 -0.85 11.19
CA LEU A 70 9.23 -2.05 12.02
C LEU A 70 9.81 -1.83 13.43
N ALA A 71 10.92 -1.09 13.54
CA ALA A 71 11.50 -0.74 14.83
C ALA A 71 10.56 0.15 15.67
N HIS A 72 9.87 1.10 15.07
CA HIS A 72 8.86 1.90 15.75
C HIS A 72 7.73 1.06 16.31
N ILE A 73 7.26 0.05 15.56
CA ILE A 73 6.25 -0.89 16.05
C ILE A 73 6.79 -1.73 17.21
N ALA A 74 8.03 -2.20 17.12
CA ALA A 74 8.66 -3.00 18.17
C ALA A 74 8.83 -2.26 19.50
N LEU A 75 8.91 -0.93 19.48
CA LEU A 75 9.01 -0.07 20.67
C LEU A 75 7.66 0.26 21.31
N GLN A 76 6.54 -0.14 20.70
CA GLN A 76 5.22 0.11 21.28
C GLN A 76 4.93 -0.81 22.45
N ASP A 77 4.35 -0.23 23.50
CA ASP A 77 3.98 -0.98 24.70
C ASP A 77 2.99 -2.12 24.38
N GLY A 78 3.28 -3.30 24.92
CA GLY A 78 2.44 -4.47 24.74
C GLY A 78 2.52 -5.12 23.36
N TYR A 79 3.51 -4.77 22.55
CA TYR A 79 3.87 -5.50 21.34
C TYR A 79 5.02 -6.47 21.65
N VAL A 80 4.92 -7.69 21.14
CA VAL A 80 5.90 -8.75 21.36
C VAL A 80 6.42 -9.31 20.06
N GLN A 81 7.62 -9.86 20.11
CA GLN A 81 8.19 -10.59 18.98
C GLN A 81 7.44 -11.93 18.83
N PRO A 82 6.80 -12.21 17.69
CA PRO A 82 6.16 -13.50 17.46
C PRO A 82 7.20 -14.59 17.21
N GLU A 83 6.90 -15.80 17.66
CA GLU A 83 7.63 -17.01 17.28
C GLU A 83 7.06 -17.54 15.95
N LEU A 84 7.87 -17.61 14.91
CA LEU A 84 7.50 -18.26 13.65
C LEU A 84 7.95 -19.71 13.67
N THR A 85 7.10 -20.61 13.20
CA THR A 85 7.35 -22.06 13.17
C THR A 85 6.87 -22.66 11.85
N ASP A 86 7.46 -23.80 11.49
CA ASP A 86 7.00 -24.60 10.34
C ASP A 86 5.84 -25.54 10.71
N GLU A 87 5.44 -25.56 11.97
CA GLU A 87 4.29 -26.33 12.43
C GLU A 87 2.98 -25.63 12.03
N ASP A 88 1.95 -26.42 11.74
CA ASP A 88 0.59 -25.94 11.47
C ASP A 88 -0.08 -25.50 12.79
N THR A 89 0.26 -24.32 13.27
CA THR A 89 -0.23 -23.76 14.53
C THR A 89 -0.51 -22.26 14.46
N LEU A 90 -1.49 -21.80 15.20
CA LEU A 90 -1.82 -20.39 15.40
C LEU A 90 -2.21 -20.18 16.86
N ASP A 91 -1.24 -19.86 17.69
CA ASP A 91 -1.44 -19.59 19.11
C ASP A 91 -1.20 -18.11 19.39
N ILE A 92 -2.24 -17.41 19.77
CA ILE A 92 -2.22 -15.98 20.12
C ILE A 92 -2.78 -15.84 21.54
N ILE A 93 -1.98 -15.34 22.46
CA ILE A 93 -2.37 -15.10 23.84
C ILE A 93 -2.61 -13.62 24.03
N ALA A 94 -3.80 -13.26 24.50
CA ALA A 94 -4.22 -11.88 24.76
C ALA A 94 -3.95 -10.94 23.57
N GLY A 95 -4.28 -11.40 22.36
CA GLY A 95 -4.16 -10.61 21.14
C GLY A 95 -5.08 -9.40 21.11
N ARG A 96 -4.62 -8.30 20.57
CA ARG A 96 -5.38 -7.07 20.39
C ARG A 96 -5.46 -6.70 18.91
N HIS A 97 -6.52 -6.04 18.52
CA HIS A 97 -6.72 -5.63 17.13
C HIS A 97 -6.00 -4.28 16.86
N PRO A 98 -4.91 -4.26 16.09
CA PRO A 98 -4.05 -3.07 15.98
C PRO A 98 -4.81 -1.83 15.50
N MET A 99 -5.71 -1.97 14.52
CA MET A 99 -6.49 -0.86 13.99
C MET A 99 -7.56 -0.36 14.97
N VAL A 100 -8.21 -1.26 15.70
CA VAL A 100 -9.27 -0.87 16.65
C VAL A 100 -8.64 -0.21 17.87
N GLU A 101 -7.54 -0.72 18.36
CA GLU A 101 -6.78 -0.14 19.47
C GLU A 101 -6.28 1.28 19.14
N ALA A 102 -5.76 1.48 17.92
CA ALA A 102 -5.28 2.80 17.48
C ALA A 102 -6.39 3.83 17.26
N LEU A 103 -7.61 3.41 16.92
CA LEU A 103 -8.71 4.30 16.57
C LEU A 103 -9.68 4.58 17.71
N ARG A 104 -9.64 3.81 18.81
CA ARG A 104 -10.56 3.94 19.95
C ARG A 104 -9.84 4.43 21.19
N PRO A 105 -10.43 5.36 21.94
CA PRO A 105 -9.89 5.80 23.22
C PRO A 105 -10.08 4.74 24.33
N ASP A 106 -11.07 3.84 24.17
CA ASP A 106 -11.34 2.79 25.14
C ASP A 106 -10.35 1.63 24.98
N PRO A 107 -9.87 1.02 26.08
CA PRO A 107 -8.97 -0.12 26.03
C PRO A 107 -9.61 -1.29 25.24
N PHE A 108 -8.86 -1.89 24.34
CA PHE A 108 -9.31 -3.10 23.63
C PHE A 108 -9.32 -4.29 24.58
N VAL A 109 -10.39 -5.06 24.60
CA VAL A 109 -10.47 -6.31 25.34
C VAL A 109 -9.70 -7.39 24.60
N PRO A 110 -8.57 -7.90 25.15
CA PRO A 110 -7.75 -8.90 24.48
C PRO A 110 -8.48 -10.23 24.26
N ASN A 111 -8.16 -10.91 23.19
CA ASN A 111 -8.71 -12.23 22.86
C ASN A 111 -7.58 -13.23 22.64
N SER A 112 -7.76 -14.45 23.11
CA SER A 112 -6.84 -15.56 22.85
C SER A 112 -7.44 -16.54 21.87
N ILE A 113 -6.61 -17.03 20.94
CA ILE A 113 -6.99 -18.01 19.92
C ILE A 113 -5.88 -19.06 19.87
N SER A 114 -6.26 -20.33 19.96
CA SER A 114 -5.36 -21.46 19.79
C SER A 114 -5.94 -22.41 18.75
N MET A 115 -5.19 -22.64 17.68
CA MET A 115 -5.53 -23.53 16.58
C MET A 115 -4.28 -24.29 16.13
N GLY A 116 -4.43 -25.54 15.73
CA GLY A 116 -3.29 -26.30 15.22
C GLY A 116 -3.60 -27.79 15.02
N ARG A 117 -2.60 -28.49 14.52
CA ARG A 117 -2.72 -29.91 14.18
C ARG A 117 -3.03 -30.80 15.40
N GLU A 118 -2.48 -30.43 16.56
CA GLU A 118 -2.63 -31.16 17.80
C GLU A 118 -3.82 -30.68 18.65
N SER A 119 -4.39 -29.50 18.36
CA SER A 119 -5.53 -28.96 19.09
C SER A 119 -6.80 -28.98 18.25
N CYS A 120 -7.19 -27.89 17.70
CA CYS A 120 -8.42 -27.72 16.94
C CYS A 120 -8.13 -26.96 15.64
N ARG A 121 -8.59 -27.51 14.50
CA ARG A 121 -8.43 -26.85 13.19
C ARG A 121 -9.58 -25.91 12.85
N HIS A 122 -10.67 -26.00 13.59
CA HIS A 122 -11.87 -25.21 13.33
C HIS A 122 -12.34 -24.56 14.63
N VAL A 123 -12.56 -23.25 14.58
CA VAL A 123 -13.12 -22.48 15.70
C VAL A 123 -14.44 -21.86 15.28
N ILE A 124 -15.49 -22.11 16.04
CA ILE A 124 -16.80 -21.48 15.85
C ILE A 124 -16.95 -20.38 16.88
N ILE A 125 -17.07 -19.14 16.41
CA ILE A 125 -17.23 -17.95 17.24
C ILE A 125 -18.69 -17.51 17.19
N THR A 126 -19.38 -17.59 18.34
CA THR A 126 -20.78 -17.16 18.49
C THR A 126 -20.88 -16.00 19.47
N GLY A 127 -21.98 -15.28 19.42
CA GLY A 127 -22.24 -14.15 20.34
C GLY A 127 -23.19 -13.12 19.72
N PRO A 128 -23.57 -12.10 20.48
CA PRO A 128 -24.48 -11.05 20.02
C PRO A 128 -23.89 -10.22 18.89
N ASN A 129 -24.76 -9.55 18.15
CA ASN A 129 -24.29 -8.56 17.17
C ASN A 129 -23.56 -7.44 17.90
N MET A 130 -22.53 -6.89 17.28
CA MET A 130 -21.58 -5.92 17.88
C MET A 130 -20.72 -6.47 19.04
N GLY A 131 -20.79 -7.76 19.37
CA GLY A 131 -19.97 -8.40 20.41
C GLY A 131 -18.51 -8.66 20.04
N GLY A 132 -18.01 -8.11 18.93
CA GLY A 132 -16.59 -8.22 18.55
C GLY A 132 -16.19 -9.47 17.76
N LYS A 133 -17.13 -10.37 17.39
CA LYS A 133 -16.85 -11.60 16.63
C LYS A 133 -15.97 -11.38 15.40
N SER A 134 -16.39 -10.46 14.53
CA SER A 134 -15.64 -10.14 13.30
C SER A 134 -14.30 -9.47 13.60
N SER A 135 -14.21 -8.71 14.68
CA SER A 135 -12.96 -8.08 15.10
C SER A 135 -11.94 -9.11 15.59
N ALA A 136 -12.39 -10.13 16.31
CA ALA A 136 -11.52 -11.23 16.76
C ALA A 136 -10.94 -12.03 15.59
N VAL A 137 -11.76 -12.36 14.59
CA VAL A 137 -11.29 -13.06 13.37
C VAL A 137 -10.29 -12.21 12.59
N ARG A 138 -10.58 -10.91 12.39
CA ARG A 138 -9.68 -9.98 11.72
C ARG A 138 -8.38 -9.77 12.49
N MET A 139 -8.45 -9.70 13.80
CA MET A 139 -7.28 -9.60 14.67
C MET A 139 -6.32 -10.76 14.43
N ALA A 140 -6.82 -12.00 14.44
CA ALA A 140 -5.99 -13.18 14.20
C ALA A 140 -5.31 -13.14 12.83
N ALA A 141 -6.04 -12.78 11.78
CA ALA A 141 -5.50 -12.63 10.44
C ALA A 141 -4.43 -11.53 10.37
N LEU A 142 -4.68 -10.37 10.98
CA LEU A 142 -3.73 -9.26 10.99
C LEU A 142 -2.46 -9.61 11.76
N ILE A 143 -2.57 -10.27 12.91
CA ILE A 143 -1.43 -10.73 13.71
C ILE A 143 -0.59 -11.73 12.90
N ALA A 144 -1.21 -12.66 12.18
CA ALA A 144 -0.49 -13.59 11.31
C ALA A 144 0.26 -12.87 10.17
N ILE A 145 -0.37 -11.89 9.53
CA ILE A 145 0.27 -11.06 8.50
C ILE A 145 1.44 -10.28 9.10
N MET A 146 1.23 -9.60 10.24
CA MET A 146 2.27 -8.84 10.91
C MET A 146 3.49 -9.70 11.26
N ALA A 147 3.26 -10.90 11.78
CA ALA A 147 4.32 -11.84 12.10
C ALA A 147 5.13 -12.24 10.86
N GLN A 148 4.46 -12.57 9.75
CA GLN A 148 5.12 -13.03 8.53
C GLN A 148 5.90 -11.92 7.78
N ILE A 149 5.54 -10.65 7.96
CA ILE A 149 6.35 -9.53 7.45
C ILE A 149 7.51 -9.14 8.37
N GLY A 150 7.70 -9.85 9.49
CA GLY A 150 8.77 -9.57 10.45
C GLY A 150 8.47 -8.47 11.47
N SER A 151 7.20 -8.12 11.66
CA SER A 151 6.77 -7.12 12.64
C SER A 151 6.54 -7.75 14.03
N TYR A 152 6.69 -6.94 15.07
CA TYR A 152 6.12 -7.24 16.37
C TYR A 152 4.59 -7.20 16.31
N VAL A 153 3.94 -7.93 17.19
CA VAL A 153 2.49 -8.12 17.20
C VAL A 153 1.86 -7.68 18.52
N PRO A 154 0.64 -7.10 18.51
CA PRO A 154 -0.07 -6.66 19.70
C PRO A 154 -0.67 -7.85 20.44
N ALA A 155 0.13 -8.56 21.22
CA ALA A 155 -0.26 -9.73 22.00
C ALA A 155 0.64 -9.87 23.23
N GLN A 156 0.26 -10.74 24.16
CA GLN A 156 1.13 -11.13 25.25
C GLN A 156 2.15 -12.20 24.81
N ALA A 157 1.74 -13.10 23.93
CA ALA A 157 2.59 -14.05 23.23
C ALA A 157 1.91 -14.48 21.93
N ALA A 158 2.71 -14.81 20.91
CA ALA A 158 2.21 -15.32 19.64
C ALA A 158 3.17 -16.36 19.08
N ARG A 159 2.66 -17.56 18.76
CA ARG A 159 3.36 -18.61 18.03
C ARG A 159 2.57 -18.93 16.78
N ILE A 160 3.16 -18.74 15.62
CA ILE A 160 2.45 -18.71 14.35
C ILE A 160 3.17 -19.55 13.32
N GLY A 161 2.44 -20.53 12.78
CA GLY A 161 2.88 -21.32 11.63
C GLY A 161 2.90 -20.48 10.35
N MET A 162 3.86 -20.75 9.49
CA MET A 162 3.92 -20.11 8.17
C MET A 162 2.72 -20.52 7.33
N CYS A 163 2.01 -19.56 6.75
CA CYS A 163 0.88 -19.80 5.88
C CYS A 163 1.05 -19.12 4.52
N ASP A 164 0.62 -19.81 3.46
CA ASP A 164 0.72 -19.32 2.09
C ASP A 164 -0.36 -18.30 1.72
N GLY A 165 -1.43 -18.28 2.47
CA GLY A 165 -2.54 -17.38 2.20
C GLY A 165 -3.55 -17.29 3.33
N ILE A 166 -4.20 -16.13 3.41
CA ILE A 166 -5.30 -15.85 4.33
C ILE A 166 -6.53 -15.50 3.51
N MET A 167 -7.54 -16.36 3.56
CA MET A 167 -8.78 -16.16 2.81
C MET A 167 -9.88 -15.71 3.76
N THR A 168 -10.55 -14.61 3.44
CA THR A 168 -11.65 -14.09 4.24
C THR A 168 -12.91 -13.98 3.40
N ARG A 169 -14.04 -14.41 3.95
CA ARG A 169 -15.36 -14.17 3.39
C ARG A 169 -16.17 -13.34 4.38
N MET A 170 -16.34 -12.06 4.10
CA MET A 170 -17.12 -11.15 4.91
C MET A 170 -18.31 -10.64 4.10
N GLY A 171 -19.53 -10.79 4.65
CA GLY A 171 -20.75 -10.30 4.04
C GLY A 171 -21.34 -11.28 3.01
N GLY A 172 -22.20 -12.13 3.48
CA GLY A 172 -23.20 -12.81 2.69
C GLY A 172 -24.55 -12.50 3.32
N ARG A 173 -25.40 -11.75 2.64
CA ARG A 173 -26.82 -11.90 2.83
C ARG A 173 -27.15 -13.32 2.41
N ASP A 174 -27.83 -14.03 3.29
CA ASP A 174 -28.31 -15.38 3.08
C ASP A 174 -28.86 -15.58 1.66
N LEU A 175 -28.23 -16.44 0.91
CA LEU A 175 -28.90 -17.20 -0.13
C LEU A 175 -28.11 -18.48 -0.38
N SER A 176 -28.69 -19.54 0.12
CA SER A 176 -28.54 -20.95 -0.20
C SER A 176 -27.34 -21.74 0.36
N PRO A 177 -27.62 -22.98 0.77
CA PRO A 177 -26.64 -23.89 1.34
C PRO A 177 -25.85 -24.54 0.21
N LEU A 178 -24.73 -23.97 -0.15
CA LEU A 178 -23.70 -24.69 -0.87
C LEU A 178 -22.51 -24.89 0.05
N LEU A 179 -22.56 -25.98 0.75
CA LEU A 179 -21.42 -26.68 1.32
C LEU A 179 -20.31 -26.79 0.29
N GLY A 180 -19.25 -26.05 0.49
CA GLY A 180 -17.95 -26.30 -0.07
C GLY A 180 -17.01 -26.64 1.06
N CYS A 181 -16.90 -27.91 1.39
CA CYS A 181 -15.75 -28.43 2.13
C CYS A 181 -14.53 -28.27 1.23
N PHE A 182 -13.53 -27.59 1.72
CA PHE A 182 -12.19 -27.63 1.15
C PHE A 182 -11.36 -28.59 2.02
N SER A 183 -10.96 -29.67 1.36
CA SER A 183 -9.92 -30.59 1.81
C SER A 183 -8.56 -29.99 1.56
#